data_dec5de28124fc8185b6b3856d2c6c946
#
_entry.id   dec5de28124fc8185b6b3856d2c6c946
#
_cell.length_a   1.000
_cell.length_b   1.000
_cell.length_c   1.000
_cell.angle_alpha   90.00
_cell.angle_beta   90.00
_cell.angle_gamma   90.00
#
_symmetry.space_group_name_H-M   'P 1'
#
loop_
_entity.id
_entity.type
_entity.pdbx_description
1 polymer ?
#
loop_
_entity_poly.entity_id
_entity_poly.type
_entity_poly.pdbx_seq_one_letter_code
_entity_poly.pdbx_strand_id
1 'polypeptide(L)'
;MGGGQPEDTSARNSRVAGQHPQPSPRGHVVIFLPALNEERAIGHVLQRIPKAQLEAAGYTVSVWVVDGNSTDRTLEVIRKSGASVFVQTGRGKGNGMRQAFDHLLRSRDRADGGSREPEFYFMLDADGTYPPEMVPVFLEALASGQDVVLGSRFLGKMAEGAMTTLNQVGNRVLSALARLLFGVSVTDVCTGMWAFNADTLRELSLEARGFDLEADLFGSAALKEARITELPIDYAARIGPPKLIPLRTGLKIALRLFKRRLNGPSTSPEHRSKPSRASTTS
;
A
#
# COMPACT_ATOMS: atom_id res chain seq x y z
N MET A 1 -80.77 -32.65 3.32
CA MET A 1 -80.54 -31.21 3.31
C MET A 1 -79.15 -31.00 3.81
N GLY A 2 -78.23 -30.90 2.88
CA GLY A 2 -76.83 -30.74 3.19
C GLY A 2 -76.28 -29.44 2.58
N GLY A 3 -75.89 -28.54 3.43
CA GLY A 3 -75.23 -27.31 3.01
C GLY A 3 -73.71 -27.51 3.01
N GLY A 4 -73.08 -27.60 1.83
CA GLY A 4 -71.69 -27.53 1.64
C GLY A 4 -71.21 -26.09 1.66
N GLN A 5 -70.23 -25.79 2.50
CA GLN A 5 -69.43 -24.56 2.45
C GLN A 5 -68.31 -24.70 1.45
N PRO A 6 -67.93 -23.68 0.67
CA PRO A 6 -66.76 -23.72 -0.17
C PRO A 6 -65.54 -23.33 0.61
N GLU A 7 -64.51 -24.17 0.50
CA GLU A 7 -63.13 -23.90 1.01
C GLU A 7 -62.49 -22.76 0.22
N ASP A 8 -62.08 -21.73 0.94
CA ASP A 8 -61.29 -20.59 0.42
C ASP A 8 -59.80 -20.99 0.37
N THR A 9 -59.35 -21.39 -0.82
CA THR A 9 -57.93 -21.67 -1.13
C THR A 9 -57.23 -20.41 -1.69
N SER A 10 -57.09 -19.41 -0.84
CA SER A 10 -56.19 -18.27 -1.14
C SER A 10 -54.81 -18.50 -0.52
N ALA A 11 -54.04 -19.43 -1.08
CA ALA A 11 -52.62 -19.56 -0.77
C ALA A 11 -51.85 -18.38 -1.42
N ARG A 12 -51.55 -17.39 -0.61
CA ARG A 12 -50.65 -16.26 -0.96
C ARG A 12 -49.25 -16.77 -1.29
N ASN A 13 -48.98 -16.80 -2.58
CA ASN A 13 -47.63 -17.00 -3.12
C ASN A 13 -46.81 -15.73 -2.86
N SER A 14 -46.22 -15.60 -1.66
CA SER A 14 -45.20 -14.58 -1.37
C SER A 14 -43.94 -14.97 -2.12
N ARG A 15 -43.82 -14.48 -3.36
CA ARG A 15 -42.54 -14.49 -4.09
C ARG A 15 -41.52 -13.74 -3.24
N VAL A 16 -40.60 -14.47 -2.64
CA VAL A 16 -39.35 -13.94 -2.09
C VAL A 16 -38.66 -13.19 -3.23
N ALA A 17 -38.58 -11.87 -3.10
CA ALA A 17 -37.86 -11.03 -4.05
C ALA A 17 -36.43 -11.61 -4.16
N GLY A 18 -36.10 -12.08 -5.35
CA GLY A 18 -34.80 -12.65 -5.62
C GLY A 18 -33.72 -11.62 -5.32
N GLN A 19 -32.88 -11.93 -4.35
CA GLN A 19 -31.62 -11.21 -4.16
C GLN A 19 -30.82 -11.47 -5.44
N HIS A 20 -30.74 -10.47 -6.31
CA HIS A 20 -29.79 -10.52 -7.41
C HIS A 20 -28.39 -10.72 -6.80
N PRO A 21 -27.62 -11.72 -7.22
CA PRO A 21 -26.28 -11.87 -6.72
C PRO A 21 -25.52 -10.58 -7.00
N GLN A 22 -24.98 -9.96 -5.94
CA GLN A 22 -24.11 -8.80 -6.07
C GLN A 22 -22.93 -9.23 -6.95
N PRO A 23 -22.53 -8.45 -7.96
CA PRO A 23 -21.37 -8.77 -8.75
C PRO A 23 -20.17 -8.94 -7.83
N SER A 24 -19.35 -9.98 -8.06
CA SER A 24 -18.11 -10.20 -7.33
C SER A 24 -17.26 -8.93 -7.41
N PRO A 25 -16.60 -8.52 -6.30
CA PRO A 25 -15.76 -7.33 -6.31
C PRO A 25 -14.63 -7.47 -7.34
N ARG A 26 -14.25 -6.35 -7.96
CA ARG A 26 -13.15 -6.28 -8.94
C ARG A 26 -11.78 -6.52 -8.30
N GLY A 27 -11.71 -6.49 -6.97
CA GLY A 27 -10.51 -6.68 -6.19
C GLY A 27 -10.57 -5.99 -4.83
N HIS A 28 -9.47 -6.07 -4.09
CA HIS A 28 -9.32 -5.47 -2.77
C HIS A 28 -8.21 -4.41 -2.77
N VAL A 29 -8.50 -3.23 -2.24
CA VAL A 29 -7.57 -2.12 -2.07
C VAL A 29 -7.22 -1.98 -0.60
N VAL A 30 -5.95 -2.13 -0.27
CA VAL A 30 -5.40 -1.97 1.08
C VAL A 30 -4.54 -0.72 1.13
N ILE A 31 -4.88 0.21 2.01
CA ILE A 31 -4.17 1.49 2.16
C ILE A 31 -3.46 1.53 3.50
N PHE A 32 -2.15 1.68 3.48
CA PHE A 32 -1.30 1.82 4.65
C PHE A 32 -0.89 3.26 4.89
N LEU A 33 -1.01 3.71 6.12
CA LEU A 33 -0.59 5.02 6.60
C LEU A 33 0.41 4.84 7.75
N PRO A 34 1.73 4.85 7.51
CA PRO A 34 2.70 4.86 8.60
C PRO A 34 2.60 6.16 9.39
N ALA A 35 2.32 6.05 10.69
CA ALA A 35 2.11 7.19 11.58
C ALA A 35 2.96 7.07 12.85
N LEU A 36 3.52 8.20 13.30
CA LEU A 36 4.15 8.35 14.61
C LEU A 36 3.91 9.78 15.10
N ASN A 37 3.10 9.96 16.13
CA ASN A 37 2.74 11.28 16.64
C ASN A 37 2.22 12.23 15.54
N GLU A 38 1.12 11.84 14.89
CA GLU A 38 0.46 12.57 13.81
C GLU A 38 -0.98 12.98 14.19
N GLU A 39 -1.25 13.24 15.48
CA GLU A 39 -2.60 13.60 15.97
C GLU A 39 -3.25 14.76 15.21
N ARG A 40 -2.43 15.69 14.66
CA ARG A 40 -2.91 16.87 13.93
C ARG A 40 -3.26 16.59 12.48
N ALA A 41 -2.61 15.59 11.88
CA ALA A 41 -2.70 15.34 10.45
C ALA A 41 -3.54 14.11 10.10
N ILE A 42 -3.45 13.03 10.90
CA ILE A 42 -4.00 11.73 10.54
C ILE A 42 -5.51 11.77 10.27
N GLY A 43 -6.28 12.54 11.05
CA GLY A 43 -7.73 12.66 10.84
C GLY A 43 -8.06 13.29 9.49
N HIS A 44 -7.31 14.33 9.10
CA HIS A 44 -7.47 14.99 7.81
C HIS A 44 -7.12 14.04 6.65
N VAL A 45 -6.04 13.26 6.76
CA VAL A 45 -5.64 12.29 5.73
C VAL A 45 -6.70 11.21 5.57
N LEU A 46 -7.18 10.63 6.68
CA LEU A 46 -8.19 9.55 6.67
C LEU A 46 -9.51 9.98 6.02
N GLN A 47 -9.96 11.21 6.26
CA GLN A 47 -11.19 11.76 5.66
C GLN A 47 -11.09 11.97 4.15
N ARG A 48 -9.89 12.19 3.62
CA ARG A 48 -9.63 12.44 2.20
C ARG A 48 -9.42 11.17 1.38
N ILE A 49 -9.32 10.00 2.00
CA ILE A 49 -9.24 8.72 1.28
C ILE A 49 -10.55 8.52 0.50
N PRO A 50 -10.51 8.33 -0.83
CA PRO A 50 -11.71 8.27 -1.67
C PRO A 50 -12.40 6.90 -1.61
N LYS A 51 -12.70 6.43 -0.39
CA LYS A 51 -13.25 5.09 -0.14
C LYS A 51 -14.55 4.86 -0.91
N ALA A 52 -15.50 5.79 -0.84
CA ALA A 52 -16.79 5.66 -1.53
C ALA A 52 -16.62 5.58 -3.07
N GLN A 53 -15.66 6.31 -3.64
CA GLN A 53 -15.36 6.26 -5.07
C GLN A 53 -14.79 4.89 -5.48
N LEU A 54 -13.90 4.32 -4.68
CA LEU A 54 -13.32 2.99 -4.91
C LEU A 54 -14.38 1.89 -4.78
N GLU A 55 -15.23 1.98 -3.76
CA GLU A 55 -16.36 1.05 -3.55
C GLU A 55 -17.38 1.13 -4.70
N ALA A 56 -17.71 2.34 -5.16
CA ALA A 56 -18.57 2.53 -6.34
C ALA A 56 -17.95 1.98 -7.63
N ALA A 57 -16.62 1.94 -7.73
CA ALA A 57 -15.90 1.29 -8.82
C ALA A 57 -15.81 -0.24 -8.69
N GLY A 58 -16.42 -0.83 -7.65
CA GLY A 58 -16.51 -2.28 -7.41
C GLY A 58 -15.35 -2.89 -6.63
N TYR A 59 -14.54 -2.09 -5.93
CA TYR A 59 -13.48 -2.60 -5.07
C TYR A 59 -13.91 -2.66 -3.61
N THR A 60 -13.41 -3.63 -2.86
CA THR A 60 -13.44 -3.57 -1.40
C THR A 60 -12.25 -2.75 -0.89
N VAL A 61 -12.39 -1.99 0.20
CA VAL A 61 -11.35 -1.07 0.68
C VAL A 61 -11.08 -1.27 2.16
N SER A 62 -9.81 -1.49 2.51
CA SER A 62 -9.31 -1.53 3.89
C SER A 62 -8.28 -0.43 4.11
N VAL A 63 -8.42 0.31 5.21
CA VAL A 63 -7.45 1.34 5.62
C VAL A 63 -6.79 0.93 6.92
N TRP A 64 -5.46 0.87 6.90
CA TRP A 64 -4.63 0.47 8.02
C TRP A 64 -3.65 1.58 8.40
N VAL A 65 -3.72 2.04 9.62
CA VAL A 65 -2.67 2.92 10.15
C VAL A 65 -1.64 2.07 10.88
N VAL A 66 -0.39 2.17 10.42
CA VAL A 66 0.77 1.49 11.02
C VAL A 66 1.37 2.42 12.06
N ASP A 67 0.99 2.23 13.32
CA ASP A 67 1.41 3.09 14.41
C ASP A 67 2.81 2.75 14.90
N GLY A 68 3.67 3.77 14.90
CA GLY A 68 5.06 3.71 15.32
C GLY A 68 5.29 3.78 16.84
N ASN A 69 4.31 3.45 17.66
CA ASN A 69 4.24 3.65 19.11
C ASN A 69 4.06 5.14 19.46
N SER A 70 3.01 5.75 18.93
CA SER A 70 2.65 7.14 19.21
C SER A 70 2.36 7.37 20.68
N THR A 71 2.79 8.54 21.19
CA THR A 71 2.62 8.98 22.59
C THR A 71 1.64 10.15 22.72
N ASP A 72 1.15 10.68 21.61
CA ASP A 72 0.10 11.69 21.53
C ASP A 72 -1.28 11.07 21.30
N ARG A 73 -2.27 11.84 20.89
CA ARG A 73 -3.64 11.37 20.65
C ARG A 73 -3.83 10.70 19.27
N THR A 74 -2.77 10.35 18.54
CA THR A 74 -2.86 9.71 17.22
C THR A 74 -3.78 8.49 17.25
N LEU A 75 -3.59 7.56 18.19
CA LEU A 75 -4.41 6.35 18.31
C LEU A 75 -5.89 6.64 18.61
N GLU A 76 -6.18 7.69 19.39
CA GLU A 76 -7.54 8.12 19.66
C GLU A 76 -8.24 8.60 18.38
N VAL A 77 -7.55 9.43 17.59
CA VAL A 77 -8.08 9.95 16.31
C VAL A 77 -8.36 8.82 15.33
N ILE A 78 -7.43 7.85 15.22
CA ILE A 78 -7.60 6.70 14.32
C ILE A 78 -8.83 5.86 14.72
N ARG A 79 -8.99 5.53 16.01
CA ARG A 79 -10.14 4.74 16.47
C ARG A 79 -11.48 5.41 16.15
N LYS A 80 -11.55 6.74 16.23
CA LYS A 80 -12.76 7.50 15.87
C LYS A 80 -13.07 7.49 14.39
N SER A 81 -12.09 7.28 13.52
CA SER A 81 -12.27 7.24 12.06
C SER A 81 -12.76 5.89 11.54
N GLY A 82 -12.72 4.83 12.34
CA GLY A 82 -13.04 3.47 11.91
C GLY A 82 -11.94 2.78 11.09
N ALA A 83 -10.75 3.38 10.97
CA ALA A 83 -9.59 2.72 10.35
C ALA A 83 -9.00 1.64 11.27
N SER A 84 -8.45 0.59 10.67
CA SER A 84 -7.73 -0.44 11.40
C SER A 84 -6.38 0.06 11.91
N VAL A 85 -5.92 -0.45 13.04
CA VAL A 85 -4.62 -0.09 13.62
C VAL A 85 -3.73 -1.32 13.68
N PHE A 86 -2.50 -1.15 13.18
CA PHE A 86 -1.41 -2.09 13.38
C PHE A 86 -0.33 -1.39 14.22
N VAL A 87 -0.12 -1.80 15.46
CA VAL A 87 0.95 -1.24 16.31
C VAL A 87 2.21 -2.05 16.10
N GLN A 88 3.28 -1.40 15.61
CA GLN A 88 4.55 -2.08 15.38
C GLN A 88 5.25 -2.50 16.66
N THR A 89 6.04 -3.56 16.61
CA THR A 89 7.03 -3.88 17.62
C THR A 89 8.37 -3.21 17.26
N GLY A 90 9.05 -2.62 18.24
CA GLY A 90 10.30 -1.88 18.03
C GLY A 90 10.07 -0.49 17.45
N ARG A 91 11.03 0.03 16.66
CA ARG A 91 11.04 1.41 16.16
C ARG A 91 11.38 1.49 14.67
N GLY A 92 10.89 2.56 14.02
CA GLY A 92 11.24 2.98 12.67
C GLY A 92 10.19 2.64 11.61
N LYS A 93 10.01 3.55 10.65
CA LYS A 93 9.01 3.46 9.57
C LYS A 93 9.12 2.14 8.80
N GLY A 94 10.32 1.81 8.34
CA GLY A 94 10.57 0.58 7.58
C GLY A 94 10.27 -0.68 8.39
N ASN A 95 10.59 -0.69 9.69
CA ASN A 95 10.29 -1.82 10.55
C ASN A 95 8.77 -2.05 10.70
N GLY A 96 8.00 -0.97 10.91
CA GLY A 96 6.54 -1.05 11.03
C GLY A 96 5.88 -1.50 9.72
N MET A 97 6.28 -0.90 8.60
CA MET A 97 5.70 -1.25 7.30
C MET A 97 5.97 -2.70 6.90
N ARG A 98 7.17 -3.21 7.12
CA ARG A 98 7.49 -4.61 6.87
C ARG A 98 6.61 -5.56 7.69
N GLN A 99 6.44 -5.28 8.98
CA GLN A 99 5.56 -6.09 9.85
C GLN A 99 4.11 -6.04 9.37
N ALA A 100 3.62 -4.88 8.96
CA ALA A 100 2.25 -4.72 8.47
C ALA A 100 2.03 -5.45 7.13
N PHE A 101 2.98 -5.34 6.19
CA PHE A 101 2.93 -6.09 4.93
C PHE A 101 2.92 -7.60 5.20
N ASP A 102 3.86 -8.11 5.98
CA ASP A 102 3.93 -9.55 6.33
C ASP A 102 2.64 -10.03 7.01
N HIS A 103 2.09 -9.23 7.92
CA HIS A 103 0.86 -9.58 8.65
C HIS A 103 -0.33 -9.74 7.69
N LEU A 104 -0.55 -8.79 6.79
CA LEU A 104 -1.70 -8.81 5.90
C LEU A 104 -1.54 -9.82 4.76
N LEU A 105 -0.37 -9.94 4.16
CA LEU A 105 -0.10 -10.95 3.13
C LEU A 105 -0.33 -12.37 3.66
N ARG A 106 0.17 -12.68 4.88
CA ARG A 106 -0.02 -14.01 5.51
C ARG A 106 -1.45 -14.26 5.97
N SER A 107 -2.18 -13.24 6.42
CA SER A 107 -3.57 -13.42 6.86
C SER A 107 -4.49 -13.76 5.70
N ARG A 108 -4.26 -13.17 4.52
CA ARG A 108 -5.01 -13.51 3.31
C ARG A 108 -4.67 -14.89 2.76
N ASP A 109 -3.40 -15.26 2.73
CA ASP A 109 -3.01 -16.62 2.28
C ASP A 109 -3.72 -17.74 3.08
N ARG A 110 -4.16 -17.44 4.32
CA ARG A 110 -4.94 -18.36 5.16
C ARG A 110 -6.44 -18.32 4.90
N ALA A 111 -6.98 -17.18 4.47
CA ALA A 111 -8.41 -16.97 4.29
C ALA A 111 -8.92 -17.47 2.93
N ASP A 112 -8.08 -17.41 1.93
CA ASP A 112 -8.51 -17.52 0.52
C ASP A 112 -8.44 -18.93 -0.06
N GLY A 113 -8.76 -19.97 0.59
CA GLY A 113 -8.96 -21.35 0.03
C GLY A 113 -8.93 -21.59 -1.50
N GLY A 114 -8.36 -20.66 -2.29
CA GLY A 114 -8.09 -20.80 -3.72
C GLY A 114 -8.66 -19.76 -4.70
N SER A 115 -9.56 -18.85 -4.29
CA SER A 115 -10.07 -17.79 -5.19
C SER A 115 -9.37 -16.47 -4.88
N ARG A 116 -8.37 -16.10 -5.68
CA ARG A 116 -7.62 -14.85 -5.50
C ARG A 116 -8.25 -13.73 -6.33
N GLU A 117 -9.06 -12.90 -5.69
CA GLU A 117 -9.38 -11.60 -6.27
C GLU A 117 -8.12 -10.74 -6.35
N PRO A 118 -7.95 -9.90 -7.39
CA PRO A 118 -6.84 -8.97 -7.48
C PRO A 118 -6.73 -8.12 -6.22
N GLU A 119 -5.52 -7.94 -5.71
CA GLU A 119 -5.26 -7.17 -4.51
C GLU A 119 -4.20 -6.11 -4.77
N PHE A 120 -4.46 -4.90 -4.30
CA PHE A 120 -3.63 -3.72 -4.52
C PHE A 120 -3.28 -3.07 -3.19
N TYR A 121 -2.01 -2.84 -2.97
CA TYR A 121 -1.47 -2.26 -1.75
C TYR A 121 -0.97 -0.86 -1.99
N PHE A 122 -1.39 0.07 -1.14
CA PHE A 122 -0.99 1.46 -1.17
C PHE A 122 -0.28 1.83 0.11
N MET A 123 0.77 2.64 0.01
CA MET A 123 1.41 3.28 1.16
C MET A 123 1.46 4.78 0.89
N LEU A 124 1.02 5.59 1.84
CA LEU A 124 1.19 7.04 1.81
C LEU A 124 1.42 7.60 3.21
N ASP A 125 2.26 8.63 3.33
CA ASP A 125 2.59 9.21 4.62
C ASP A 125 1.36 9.88 5.26
N ALA A 126 1.26 9.79 6.58
CA ALA A 126 0.12 10.23 7.37
C ALA A 126 0.15 11.71 7.78
N ASP A 127 1.08 12.52 7.22
CA ASP A 127 1.38 13.88 7.65
C ASP A 127 0.66 14.99 6.84
N GLY A 128 -0.19 14.58 5.91
CA GLY A 128 -0.98 15.47 5.06
C GLY A 128 -0.27 16.01 3.84
N THR A 129 0.97 15.59 3.56
CA THR A 129 1.75 16.08 2.42
C THR A 129 1.36 15.42 1.09
N TYR A 130 0.86 14.19 1.11
CA TYR A 130 0.47 13.41 -0.06
C TYR A 130 -1.04 13.46 -0.30
N PRO A 131 -1.49 13.47 -1.59
CA PRO A 131 -2.91 13.53 -1.95
C PRO A 131 -3.55 12.13 -1.97
N PRO A 132 -4.33 11.73 -0.95
CA PRO A 132 -5.01 10.43 -0.95
C PRO A 132 -5.99 10.26 -2.12
N GLU A 133 -6.48 11.37 -2.66
CA GLU A 133 -7.39 11.42 -3.82
C GLU A 133 -6.78 10.81 -5.09
N MET A 134 -5.46 10.67 -5.14
CA MET A 134 -4.76 10.04 -6.28
C MET A 134 -4.82 8.51 -6.26
N VAL A 135 -5.29 7.88 -5.18
CA VAL A 135 -5.39 6.41 -5.08
C VAL A 135 -6.11 5.78 -6.27
N PRO A 136 -7.26 6.29 -6.78
CA PRO A 136 -7.91 5.72 -7.96
C PRO A 136 -7.04 5.76 -9.22
N VAL A 137 -6.27 6.83 -9.44
CA VAL A 137 -5.39 6.98 -10.61
C VAL A 137 -4.23 5.98 -10.55
N PHE A 138 -3.66 5.78 -9.35
CA PHE A 138 -2.63 4.76 -9.13
C PHE A 138 -3.17 3.34 -9.33
N LEU A 139 -4.39 3.08 -8.84
CA LEU A 139 -5.07 1.80 -9.02
C LEU A 139 -5.30 1.49 -10.51
N GLU A 140 -5.69 2.50 -11.30
CA GLU A 140 -5.85 2.35 -12.75
C GLU A 140 -4.52 1.98 -13.44
N ALA A 141 -3.41 2.60 -13.05
CA ALA A 141 -2.09 2.25 -13.57
C ALA A 141 -1.69 0.81 -13.22
N LEU A 142 -1.94 0.34 -11.98
CA LEU A 142 -1.72 -1.05 -11.59
C LEU A 142 -2.61 -2.01 -12.38
N ALA A 143 -3.90 -1.69 -12.52
CA ALA A 143 -4.86 -2.50 -13.28
C ALA A 143 -4.52 -2.56 -14.78
N SER A 144 -3.83 -1.54 -15.31
CA SER A 144 -3.32 -1.48 -16.69
C SER A 144 -2.00 -2.25 -16.88
N GLY A 145 -1.51 -2.92 -15.82
CA GLY A 145 -0.38 -3.84 -15.93
C GLY A 145 0.93 -3.31 -15.36
N GLN A 146 0.94 -2.19 -14.63
CA GLN A 146 2.12 -1.79 -13.86
C GLN A 146 2.23 -2.65 -12.59
N ASP A 147 3.46 -2.93 -12.16
CA ASP A 147 3.71 -3.73 -10.95
C ASP A 147 3.92 -2.83 -9.73
N VAL A 148 4.50 -1.66 -9.96
CA VAL A 148 4.78 -0.63 -8.94
C VAL A 148 4.49 0.75 -9.50
N VAL A 149 3.79 1.58 -8.74
CA VAL A 149 3.50 2.98 -9.09
C VAL A 149 3.99 3.90 -7.96
N LEU A 150 4.77 4.93 -8.32
CA LEU A 150 5.27 5.94 -7.39
C LEU A 150 4.62 7.29 -7.68
N GLY A 151 4.35 8.06 -6.62
CA GLY A 151 3.94 9.45 -6.76
C GLY A 151 5.15 10.38 -6.74
N SER A 152 5.54 10.93 -7.89
CA SER A 152 6.66 11.85 -7.95
C SER A 152 6.26 13.28 -7.62
N ARG A 153 6.89 13.83 -6.57
CA ARG A 153 6.76 15.24 -6.15
C ARG A 153 7.43 16.19 -7.11
N PHE A 154 8.36 15.69 -7.93
CA PHE A 154 9.11 16.49 -8.90
C PHE A 154 8.45 16.55 -10.27
N LEU A 155 7.44 15.74 -10.54
CA LEU A 155 6.63 15.77 -11.75
C LEU A 155 5.33 16.56 -11.58
N GLY A 156 4.87 16.77 -10.33
CA GLY A 156 3.68 17.56 -10.01
C GLY A 156 4.02 18.93 -9.43
N LYS A 157 3.05 19.55 -8.80
CA LYS A 157 3.20 20.87 -8.17
C LYS A 157 3.62 20.70 -6.71
N MET A 158 4.57 21.52 -6.28
CA MET A 158 5.01 21.55 -4.88
C MET A 158 4.56 22.85 -4.23
N ALA A 159 3.82 22.77 -3.15
CA ALA A 159 3.38 23.95 -2.40
C ALA A 159 4.60 24.71 -1.85
N GLU A 160 4.47 26.02 -1.70
CA GLU A 160 5.51 26.85 -1.10
C GLU A 160 5.85 26.35 0.32
N GLY A 161 7.15 26.22 0.61
CA GLY A 161 7.61 25.74 1.92
C GLY A 161 7.40 24.24 2.17
N ALA A 162 6.80 23.45 1.27
CA ALA A 162 6.57 22.03 1.45
C ALA A 162 7.86 21.21 1.54
N MET A 163 8.92 21.66 0.88
CA MET A 163 10.24 21.02 0.92
C MET A 163 11.36 22.06 0.87
N THR A 164 12.35 21.94 1.76
CA THR A 164 13.53 22.82 1.73
C THR A 164 14.37 22.57 0.47
N THR A 165 15.10 23.58 -0.01
CA THR A 165 16.02 23.45 -1.16
C THR A 165 17.05 22.33 -0.95
N LEU A 166 17.58 22.19 0.26
CA LEU A 166 18.50 21.11 0.61
C LEU A 166 17.87 19.73 0.39
N ASN A 167 16.63 19.53 0.82
CA ASN A 167 15.92 18.27 0.61
C ASN A 167 15.59 18.04 -0.87
N GLN A 168 15.25 19.10 -1.62
CA GLN A 168 14.99 18.96 -3.05
C GLN A 168 16.24 18.51 -3.81
N VAL A 169 17.39 19.16 -3.57
CA VAL A 169 18.66 18.78 -4.19
C VAL A 169 19.06 17.37 -3.75
N GLY A 170 19.00 17.08 -2.44
CA GLY A 170 19.35 15.76 -1.91
C GLY A 170 18.51 14.64 -2.54
N ASN A 171 17.19 14.83 -2.66
CA ASN A 171 16.31 13.83 -3.27
C ASN A 171 16.60 13.63 -4.77
N ARG A 172 16.92 14.70 -5.52
CA ARG A 172 17.31 14.58 -6.94
C ARG A 172 18.65 13.83 -7.09
N VAL A 173 19.62 14.08 -6.21
CA VAL A 173 20.89 13.35 -6.21
C VAL A 173 20.68 11.87 -5.89
N LEU A 174 19.85 11.54 -4.90
CA LEU A 174 19.51 10.16 -4.55
C LEU A 174 18.75 9.45 -5.68
N SER A 175 17.85 10.14 -6.35
CA SER A 175 17.13 9.59 -7.52
C SER A 175 18.07 9.38 -8.71
N ALA A 176 19.03 10.29 -8.94
CA ALA A 176 20.07 10.11 -9.95
C ALA A 176 20.95 8.90 -9.65
N LEU A 177 21.34 8.71 -8.37
CA LEU A 177 22.08 7.54 -7.92
C LEU A 177 21.27 6.25 -8.14
N ALA A 178 19.98 6.24 -7.81
CA ALA A 178 19.11 5.10 -8.03
C ALA A 178 19.02 4.73 -9.52
N ARG A 179 18.84 5.71 -10.41
CA ARG A 179 18.89 5.47 -11.87
C ARG A 179 20.21 4.86 -12.33
N LEU A 180 21.32 5.41 -11.85
CA LEU A 180 22.66 4.91 -12.21
C LEU A 180 22.87 3.46 -11.76
N LEU A 181 22.45 3.12 -10.55
CA LEU A 181 22.68 1.78 -9.98
C LEU A 181 21.76 0.70 -10.58
N PHE A 182 20.53 1.03 -10.90
CA PHE A 182 19.51 0.04 -11.30
C PHE A 182 19.09 0.12 -12.77
N GLY A 183 19.44 1.19 -13.49
CA GLY A 183 19.05 1.37 -14.89
C GLY A 183 17.56 1.67 -15.09
N VAL A 184 16.80 1.91 -14.01
CA VAL A 184 15.37 2.21 -14.03
C VAL A 184 15.15 3.73 -13.92
N SER A 185 14.32 4.29 -14.80
CA SER A 185 13.99 5.71 -14.75
C SER A 185 13.15 6.01 -13.50
N VAL A 186 13.65 6.90 -12.65
CA VAL A 186 12.96 7.39 -11.45
C VAL A 186 13.36 8.84 -11.17
N THR A 187 12.39 9.69 -10.87
CA THR A 187 12.63 11.11 -10.55
C THR A 187 12.56 11.38 -9.05
N ASP A 188 11.86 10.53 -8.29
CA ASP A 188 11.64 10.70 -6.85
C ASP A 188 11.68 9.38 -6.07
N VAL A 189 12.89 8.82 -5.87
CA VAL A 189 13.08 7.56 -5.12
C VAL A 189 12.71 7.67 -3.63
N CYS A 190 12.66 8.90 -3.09
CA CYS A 190 12.36 9.17 -1.69
C CYS A 190 10.89 9.57 -1.44
N THR A 191 10.01 9.37 -2.42
CA THR A 191 8.58 9.65 -2.25
C THR A 191 7.97 8.74 -1.19
N GLY A 192 7.01 9.26 -0.41
CA GLY A 192 6.24 8.47 0.55
C GLY A 192 4.91 7.95 0.00
N MET A 193 4.64 8.05 -1.32
CA MET A 193 3.42 7.56 -1.96
C MET A 193 3.73 6.46 -2.98
N TRP A 194 3.30 5.24 -2.66
CA TRP A 194 3.59 4.02 -3.41
C TRP A 194 2.34 3.18 -3.58
N ALA A 195 2.27 2.45 -4.70
CA ALA A 195 1.28 1.41 -4.90
C ALA A 195 1.93 0.17 -5.54
N PHE A 196 1.39 -1.01 -5.21
CA PHE A 196 1.89 -2.30 -5.63
C PHE A 196 0.72 -3.24 -5.94
N ASN A 197 0.88 -4.13 -6.92
CA ASN A 197 0.06 -5.33 -6.93
C ASN A 197 0.57 -6.32 -5.85
N ALA A 198 -0.30 -7.23 -5.40
CA ALA A 198 0.01 -8.14 -4.30
C ALA A 198 1.17 -9.08 -4.62
N ASP A 199 1.25 -9.57 -5.85
CA ASP A 199 2.28 -10.54 -6.24
C ASP A 199 3.66 -9.89 -6.19
N THR A 200 3.78 -8.68 -6.74
CA THR A 200 5.03 -7.92 -6.62
C THR A 200 5.40 -7.67 -5.16
N LEU A 201 4.46 -7.19 -4.32
CA LEU A 201 4.77 -6.92 -2.92
C LEU A 201 5.24 -8.18 -2.16
N ARG A 202 4.68 -9.36 -2.46
CA ARG A 202 5.12 -10.65 -1.89
C ARG A 202 6.56 -11.00 -2.26
N GLU A 203 6.98 -10.65 -3.46
CA GLU A 203 8.32 -10.92 -3.95
C GLU A 203 9.39 -9.95 -3.41
N LEU A 204 8.98 -8.78 -2.89
CA LEU A 204 9.93 -7.82 -2.36
C LEU A 204 10.60 -8.36 -1.08
N SER A 205 11.92 -8.38 -1.09
CA SER A 205 12.72 -8.73 0.08
C SER A 205 13.19 -7.46 0.78
N LEU A 206 12.45 -7.00 1.79
CA LEU A 206 12.72 -5.74 2.46
C LEU A 206 13.54 -5.93 3.74
N GLU A 207 14.57 -5.10 3.93
CA GLU A 207 15.46 -5.11 5.10
C GLU A 207 15.46 -3.79 5.86
N ALA A 208 15.00 -2.70 5.23
CA ALA A 208 15.00 -1.37 5.84
C ALA A 208 14.23 -1.34 7.15
N ARG A 209 14.76 -0.60 8.12
CA ARG A 209 14.11 -0.40 9.42
C ARG A 209 13.65 1.05 9.63
N GLY A 210 14.18 2.00 8.87
CA GLY A 210 13.95 3.43 9.05
C GLY A 210 13.40 4.13 7.81
N PHE A 211 13.85 5.36 7.61
CA PHE A 211 13.53 6.20 6.45
C PHE A 211 14.33 5.82 5.19
N ASP A 212 14.99 4.68 5.19
CA ASP A 212 15.60 4.04 4.04
C ASP A 212 14.64 3.02 3.38
N LEU A 213 13.38 2.98 3.81
CA LEU A 213 12.35 2.06 3.31
C LEU A 213 12.09 2.26 1.81
N GLU A 214 11.91 3.49 1.39
CA GLU A 214 11.58 3.83 0.00
C GLU A 214 12.70 3.40 -0.97
N ALA A 215 13.95 3.61 -0.58
CA ALA A 215 15.10 3.13 -1.34
C ALA A 215 15.18 1.58 -1.37
N ASP A 216 14.75 0.93 -0.30
CA ASP A 216 14.69 -0.52 -0.20
C ASP A 216 13.58 -1.10 -1.08
N LEU A 217 12.39 -0.47 -1.08
CA LEU A 217 11.28 -0.81 -1.96
C LEU A 217 11.69 -0.67 -3.43
N PHE A 218 12.27 0.49 -3.81
CA PHE A 218 12.71 0.74 -5.18
C PHE A 218 13.77 -0.26 -5.62
N GLY A 219 14.85 -0.42 -4.82
CA GLY A 219 15.95 -1.32 -5.18
C GLY A 219 15.51 -2.78 -5.24
N SER A 220 14.60 -3.22 -4.36
CA SER A 220 14.05 -4.57 -4.40
C SER A 220 13.17 -4.80 -5.63
N ALA A 221 12.28 -3.85 -5.97
CA ALA A 221 11.44 -3.93 -7.16
C ALA A 221 12.26 -3.89 -8.45
N ALA A 222 13.25 -3.01 -8.55
CA ALA A 222 14.13 -2.91 -9.71
C ALA A 222 14.95 -4.20 -9.95
N LEU A 223 15.45 -4.86 -8.89
CA LEU A 223 16.16 -6.13 -8.98
C LEU A 223 15.26 -7.31 -9.39
N LYS A 224 13.95 -7.18 -9.20
CA LYS A 224 12.93 -8.14 -9.65
C LYS A 224 12.39 -7.82 -11.06
N GLU A 225 12.98 -6.83 -11.72
CA GLU A 225 12.55 -6.38 -13.05
C GLU A 225 11.07 -5.97 -13.12
N ALA A 226 10.54 -5.48 -11.97
CA ALA A 226 9.16 -5.01 -11.89
C ALA A 226 8.93 -3.82 -12.82
N ARG A 227 7.75 -3.75 -13.43
CA ARG A 227 7.31 -2.61 -14.25
C ARG A 227 6.98 -1.44 -13.36
N ILE A 228 7.92 -0.52 -13.24
CA ILE A 228 7.83 0.66 -12.35
C ILE A 228 7.45 1.88 -13.17
N THR A 229 6.42 2.61 -12.73
CA THR A 229 6.04 3.91 -13.32
C THR A 229 5.90 4.98 -12.25
N GLU A 230 6.06 6.24 -12.65
CA GLU A 230 5.83 7.42 -11.79
C GLU A 230 4.65 8.22 -12.30
N LEU A 231 3.81 8.67 -11.38
CA LEU A 231 2.72 9.61 -11.64
C LEU A 231 3.02 10.95 -10.97
N PRO A 232 2.71 12.07 -11.62
CA PRO A 232 2.82 13.39 -11.00
C PRO A 232 1.84 13.48 -9.81
N ILE A 233 2.32 14.00 -8.68
CA ILE A 233 1.48 14.29 -7.53
C ILE A 233 1.72 15.71 -7.03
N ASP A 234 0.68 16.36 -6.58
CA ASP A 234 0.80 17.64 -5.88
C ASP A 234 1.26 17.39 -4.43
N TYR A 235 2.28 18.10 -3.99
CA TYR A 235 2.89 17.91 -2.70
C TYR A 235 2.62 19.11 -1.78
N ALA A 236 1.85 18.88 -0.73
CA ALA A 236 1.43 19.92 0.22
C ALA A 236 2.46 20.16 1.32
N ALA A 237 2.31 21.28 2.03
CA ALA A 237 3.06 21.53 3.25
C ALA A 237 2.63 20.53 4.35
N ARG A 238 3.62 20.04 5.11
CA ARG A 238 3.40 19.10 6.21
C ARG A 238 2.57 19.72 7.33
N ILE A 239 1.64 18.96 7.86
CA ILE A 239 0.90 19.30 9.08
C ILE A 239 1.69 18.79 10.29
N GLY A 240 2.37 19.70 10.99
CA GLY A 240 3.19 19.37 12.17
C GLY A 240 4.70 19.42 11.94
N PRO A 241 5.52 19.14 12.97
CA PRO A 241 6.96 19.29 12.89
C PRO A 241 7.63 18.20 12.04
N PRO A 242 8.73 18.51 11.32
CA PRO A 242 9.50 17.52 10.60
C PRO A 242 10.17 16.53 11.54
N LYS A 243 10.22 15.24 11.13
CA LYS A 243 10.81 14.14 11.92
C LYS A 243 12.14 13.64 11.34
N LEU A 244 12.53 14.13 10.18
CA LEU A 244 13.67 13.65 9.42
C LEU A 244 14.87 14.59 9.58
N ILE A 245 16.06 14.01 9.79
CA ILE A 245 17.35 14.74 9.78
C ILE A 245 17.99 14.54 8.41
N PRO A 246 18.03 15.59 7.53
CA PRO A 246 18.30 15.41 6.10
C PRO A 246 19.61 14.67 5.78
N LEU A 247 20.75 15.18 6.23
CA LEU A 247 22.06 14.63 5.86
C LEU A 247 22.25 13.18 6.34
N ARG A 248 21.89 12.90 7.59
CA ARG A 248 22.03 11.55 8.16
C ARG A 248 21.12 10.55 7.46
N THR A 249 19.93 10.98 7.12
CA THR A 249 18.97 10.13 6.42
C THR A 249 19.38 9.93 4.96
N GLY A 250 19.83 10.98 4.27
CA GLY A 250 20.32 10.88 2.90
C GLY A 250 21.47 9.88 2.74
N LEU A 251 22.44 9.90 3.67
CA LEU A 251 23.53 8.91 3.68
C LEU A 251 23.01 7.48 3.86
N LYS A 252 22.05 7.26 4.77
CA LYS A 252 21.45 5.92 4.96
C LYS A 252 20.71 5.43 3.71
N ILE A 253 19.99 6.32 3.03
CA ILE A 253 19.29 6.01 1.77
C ILE A 253 20.32 5.62 0.69
N ALA A 254 21.39 6.41 0.51
CA ALA A 254 22.45 6.09 -0.45
C ALA A 254 23.09 4.72 -0.16
N LEU A 255 23.45 4.47 1.10
CA LEU A 255 24.02 3.18 1.53
C LEU A 255 23.03 2.02 1.30
N ARG A 256 21.72 2.23 1.48
CA ARG A 256 20.70 1.23 1.18
C ARG A 256 20.68 0.88 -0.30
N LEU A 257 20.67 1.89 -1.19
CA LEU A 257 20.72 1.67 -2.65
C LEU A 257 21.98 0.87 -3.06
N PHE A 258 23.16 1.25 -2.57
CA PHE A 258 24.37 0.49 -2.83
C PHE A 258 24.30 -0.94 -2.31
N LYS A 259 23.85 -1.14 -1.06
CA LYS A 259 23.72 -2.47 -0.47
C LYS A 259 22.78 -3.36 -1.30
N ARG A 260 21.66 -2.82 -1.75
CA ARG A 260 20.73 -3.56 -2.62
C ARG A 260 21.38 -3.96 -3.94
N ARG A 261 22.07 -3.05 -4.57
CA ARG A 261 22.75 -3.34 -5.85
C ARG A 261 23.83 -4.42 -5.73
N LEU A 262 24.59 -4.41 -4.64
CA LEU A 262 25.69 -5.35 -4.40
C LEU A 262 25.19 -6.74 -4.00
N ASN A 263 24.14 -6.82 -3.17
CA ASN A 263 23.63 -8.11 -2.67
C ASN A 263 22.77 -8.87 -3.70
N GLY A 264 22.40 -8.23 -4.82
CA GLY A 264 21.51 -8.83 -5.84
C GLY A 264 20.10 -9.16 -5.31
N PRO A 265 19.30 -9.90 -6.07
CA PRO A 265 18.01 -10.38 -5.61
C PRO A 265 18.23 -11.40 -4.48
N SER A 266 17.77 -11.08 -3.26
CA SER A 266 17.77 -12.02 -2.14
C SER A 266 16.82 -13.17 -2.49
N THR A 267 17.36 -14.37 -2.68
CA THR A 267 16.55 -15.58 -2.79
C THR A 267 16.05 -15.91 -1.40
N SER A 268 14.76 -15.66 -1.14
CA SER A 268 14.10 -16.19 0.05
C SER A 268 14.16 -17.73 0.04
N PRO A 269 14.58 -18.41 1.13
CA PRO A 269 14.81 -19.87 1.10
C PRO A 269 13.55 -20.74 1.08
N GLU A 270 12.35 -20.19 0.94
CA GLU A 270 11.09 -20.95 1.10
C GLU A 270 10.23 -21.00 -0.17
N HIS A 271 10.69 -21.59 -1.25
CA HIS A 271 9.85 -22.29 -2.24
C HIS A 271 10.70 -23.11 -3.23
N ARG A 272 11.54 -24.00 -2.71
CA ARG A 272 11.93 -25.16 -3.51
C ARG A 272 10.92 -26.27 -3.26
N SER A 273 9.83 -26.29 -3.99
CA SER A 273 9.01 -27.49 -4.17
C SER A 273 9.88 -28.55 -4.82
N LYS A 274 10.08 -29.67 -4.11
CA LYS A 274 10.75 -30.87 -4.63
C LYS A 274 10.05 -31.32 -5.91
N PRO A 275 10.78 -31.63 -6.98
CA PRO A 275 10.16 -32.28 -8.14
C PRO A 275 9.62 -33.65 -7.72
N SER A 276 8.34 -33.89 -7.96
CA SER A 276 7.66 -35.17 -7.84
C SER A 276 8.41 -36.19 -8.69
N ARG A 277 8.98 -37.22 -8.04
CA ARG A 277 9.48 -38.41 -8.70
C ARG A 277 8.27 -39.15 -9.30
N ALA A 278 8.12 -39.09 -10.60
CA ALA A 278 7.29 -40.04 -11.34
C ALA A 278 7.87 -41.44 -11.14
N SER A 279 7.14 -42.29 -10.44
CA SER A 279 7.41 -43.73 -10.37
C SER A 279 6.91 -44.36 -11.67
N THR A 280 7.84 -44.67 -12.57
CA THR A 280 7.66 -45.67 -13.59
C THR A 280 7.70 -47.04 -12.93
N THR A 281 6.58 -47.75 -12.91
CA THR A 281 6.51 -49.19 -12.70
C THR A 281 6.20 -49.84 -14.05
N SER A 282 7.07 -50.74 -14.38
CA SER A 282 6.99 -51.72 -15.48
C SER A 282 5.82 -52.66 -15.31
#